data_b2724cd8578b79c80103ee044aa3a076
#
_entry.id   b2724cd8578b79c80103ee044aa3a076
#
_cell.length_a   1.000
_cell.length_b   1.000
_cell.length_c   1.000
_cell.angle_alpha   90.00
_cell.angle_beta   90.00
_cell.angle_gamma   90.00
#
_symmetry.space_group_name_H-M   'P 1'
#
loop_
_entity.id
_entity.type
_entity.pdbx_description
1 polymer ?
#
loop_
_entity_poly.entity_id
_entity_poly.type
_entity_poly.pdbx_seq_one_letter_code
_entity_poly.pdbx_strand_id
1 'polypeptide(L)'
;YVNYGCSTRKSLYQLVDFFSLFYFRFLRDSSFRNLLYWSKLQRTPRFYAWAGVSFEILAMNHIDQVKQRLGISGVSPQLYSWRSKSDAGAAERAAQIDMVIERGDNTINLCEMKFSESEFAINKDYEKILRNKIVRFMEETKTRKSIQLTFISSYGLQRNMYSGIAQNEVVLNDLF
;
A
#
# COMPACT_ATOMS: atom_id res chain seq x y z
N TYR A 1 8.26 3.29 -9.80
CA TYR A 1 7.88 4.52 -9.09
C TYR A 1 9.11 5.26 -8.56
N VAL A 2 9.03 6.56 -8.49
CA VAL A 2 10.07 7.42 -7.90
C VAL A 2 9.77 7.57 -6.42
N ASN A 3 10.81 7.50 -5.59
CA ASN A 3 10.65 7.77 -4.15
C ASN A 3 10.39 9.28 -3.95
N TYR A 4 9.37 9.64 -3.17
CA TYR A 4 8.99 11.03 -2.93
C TYR A 4 10.18 11.85 -2.41
N GLY A 5 10.40 13.02 -3.00
CA GLY A 5 11.54 13.88 -2.68
C GLY A 5 12.89 13.43 -3.25
N CYS A 6 12.92 12.38 -4.10
CA CYS A 6 14.13 11.92 -4.78
C CYS A 6 14.12 12.23 -6.27
N SER A 7 15.32 12.27 -6.89
CA SER A 7 15.43 12.41 -8.34
C SER A 7 15.03 11.10 -9.05
N THR A 8 14.59 11.20 -10.30
CA THR A 8 14.21 10.05 -11.16
C THR A 8 15.33 9.01 -11.32
N ARG A 9 16.60 9.38 -11.12
CA ARG A 9 17.73 8.44 -11.14
C ARG A 9 17.71 7.38 -10.05
N LYS A 10 16.86 7.54 -9.00
CA LYS A 10 16.66 6.58 -7.91
C LYS A 10 15.31 5.87 -8.01
N SER A 11 14.84 5.61 -9.22
CA SER A 11 13.61 4.87 -9.46
C SER A 11 13.73 3.43 -9.00
N LEU A 12 12.67 2.92 -8.38
CA LEU A 12 12.50 1.51 -8.05
C LEU A 12 11.72 0.82 -9.18
N TYR A 13 12.21 -0.33 -9.61
CA TYR A 13 11.54 -1.17 -10.58
C TYR A 13 10.92 -2.37 -9.86
N GLN A 14 9.70 -2.70 -10.25
CA GLN A 14 8.97 -3.84 -9.69
C GLN A 14 8.38 -4.66 -10.84
N LEU A 15 8.41 -5.98 -10.71
CA LEU A 15 7.67 -6.87 -11.59
C LEU A 15 6.17 -6.68 -11.34
N VAL A 16 5.42 -6.32 -12.37
CA VAL A 16 3.98 -6.00 -12.28
C VAL A 16 3.07 -7.04 -12.94
N ASP A 17 3.64 -7.99 -13.68
CA ASP A 17 2.87 -9.06 -14.30
C ASP A 17 2.44 -10.11 -13.26
N PHE A 18 1.13 -10.24 -13.05
CA PHE A 18 0.56 -11.13 -12.05
C PHE A 18 0.86 -12.60 -12.29
N PHE A 19 0.90 -13.02 -13.57
CA PHE A 19 1.23 -14.40 -13.90
C PHE A 19 2.69 -14.71 -13.56
N SER A 20 3.63 -13.85 -13.93
CA SER A 20 5.04 -14.02 -13.58
C SER A 20 5.25 -14.04 -12.06
N LEU A 21 4.60 -13.13 -11.33
CA LEU A 21 4.64 -13.14 -9.85
C LEU A 21 4.12 -14.45 -9.27
N PHE A 22 3.01 -14.96 -9.79
CA PHE A 22 2.44 -16.24 -9.40
C PHE A 22 3.35 -17.41 -9.76
N TYR A 23 3.87 -17.43 -11.00
CA TYR A 23 4.77 -18.46 -11.50
C TYR A 23 6.03 -18.58 -10.63
N PHE A 24 6.76 -17.47 -10.42
CA PHE A 24 7.97 -17.50 -9.61
C PHE A 24 7.70 -17.84 -8.14
N ARG A 25 6.54 -17.47 -7.64
CA ARG A 25 6.21 -17.73 -6.24
C ARG A 25 5.75 -19.15 -5.99
N PHE A 26 5.02 -19.75 -6.91
CA PHE A 26 4.30 -21.01 -6.65
C PHE A 26 4.58 -22.14 -7.61
N LEU A 27 4.84 -21.84 -8.88
CA LEU A 27 4.89 -22.86 -9.92
C LEU A 27 6.30 -23.32 -10.26
N ARG A 28 7.26 -22.43 -10.31
CA ARG A 28 8.62 -22.74 -10.76
C ARG A 28 9.24 -23.95 -10.10
N ASP A 29 9.09 -24.08 -8.79
CA ASP A 29 9.73 -25.13 -7.98
C ASP A 29 8.73 -26.19 -7.49
N SER A 30 7.50 -26.23 -8.05
CA SER A 30 6.46 -27.16 -7.67
C SER A 30 6.42 -28.37 -8.58
N SER A 31 6.28 -29.58 -8.00
CA SER A 31 5.89 -30.76 -8.76
C SER A 31 4.38 -30.74 -8.95
N PHE A 32 3.90 -30.54 -10.17
CA PHE A 32 2.47 -30.46 -10.53
C PHE A 32 1.66 -31.75 -10.32
N ARG A 33 2.19 -32.75 -9.65
CA ARG A 33 1.52 -34.03 -9.45
C ARG A 33 0.46 -34.02 -8.34
N ASN A 34 0.34 -32.92 -7.57
CA ASN A 34 -0.60 -32.88 -6.45
C ASN A 34 -1.81 -32.02 -6.81
N LEU A 35 -2.95 -32.66 -7.10
CA LEU A 35 -4.23 -32.01 -7.43
C LEU A 35 -4.72 -31.06 -6.30
N LEU A 36 -4.31 -31.29 -5.07
CA LEU A 36 -4.69 -30.46 -3.91
C LEU A 36 -3.65 -29.38 -3.58
N TYR A 37 -2.65 -29.19 -4.44
CA TYR A 37 -1.56 -28.24 -4.18
C TYR A 37 -2.09 -26.83 -3.90
N TRP A 38 -2.97 -26.33 -4.75
CA TRP A 38 -3.56 -24.99 -4.60
C TRP A 38 -4.38 -24.85 -3.31
N SER A 39 -5.25 -25.82 -3.02
CA SER A 39 -6.08 -25.80 -1.81
C SER A 39 -5.26 -25.80 -0.51
N LYS A 40 -4.11 -26.48 -0.51
CA LYS A 40 -3.19 -26.48 0.63
C LYS A 40 -2.37 -25.20 0.73
N LEU A 41 -2.17 -24.50 -0.38
CA LEU A 41 -1.37 -23.28 -0.44
C LEU A 41 -2.15 -22.07 0.08
N GLN A 42 -3.45 -22.05 -0.18
CA GLN A 42 -4.36 -21.01 0.33
C GLN A 42 -4.22 -20.92 1.87
N ARG A 43 -4.34 -19.70 2.42
CA ARG A 43 -4.21 -19.41 3.86
C ARG A 43 -2.84 -19.71 4.47
N THR A 44 -1.80 -19.87 3.64
CA THR A 44 -0.43 -19.94 4.14
C THR A 44 0.21 -18.55 4.19
N PRO A 45 1.22 -18.31 5.05
CA PRO A 45 1.98 -17.07 5.03
C PRO A 45 2.56 -16.72 3.65
N ARG A 46 2.91 -17.74 2.87
CA ARG A 46 3.41 -17.61 1.50
C ARG A 46 2.35 -17.04 0.56
N PHE A 47 1.10 -17.48 0.71
CA PHE A 47 -0.05 -16.97 -0.04
C PHE A 47 -0.34 -15.50 0.32
N TYR A 48 -0.43 -15.19 1.62
CA TYR A 48 -0.71 -13.83 2.06
C TYR A 48 0.37 -12.82 1.64
N ALA A 49 1.65 -13.22 1.68
CA ALA A 49 2.74 -12.36 1.20
C ALA A 49 2.62 -12.05 -0.31
N TRP A 50 2.24 -13.06 -1.12
CA TRP A 50 2.00 -12.86 -2.55
C TRP A 50 0.74 -12.03 -2.81
N ALA A 51 -0.36 -12.34 -2.12
CA ALA A 51 -1.63 -11.63 -2.25
C ALA A 51 -1.49 -10.15 -1.87
N GLY A 52 -0.73 -9.85 -0.80
CA GLY A 52 -0.44 -8.47 -0.40
C GLY A 52 0.26 -7.68 -1.50
N VAL A 53 1.37 -8.19 -2.03
CA VAL A 53 2.10 -7.54 -3.13
C VAL A 53 1.23 -7.42 -4.39
N SER A 54 0.46 -8.46 -4.71
CA SER A 54 -0.45 -8.42 -5.87
C SER A 54 -1.56 -7.39 -5.69
N PHE A 55 -2.09 -7.23 -4.48
CA PHE A 55 -3.11 -6.23 -4.18
C PHE A 55 -2.57 -4.80 -4.30
N GLU A 56 -1.34 -4.54 -3.82
CA GLU A 56 -0.67 -3.24 -4.00
C GLU A 56 -0.54 -2.90 -5.49
N ILE A 57 -0.07 -3.85 -6.33
CA ILE A 57 0.06 -3.66 -7.77
C ILE A 57 -1.32 -3.43 -8.41
N LEU A 58 -2.34 -4.18 -8.00
CA LEU A 58 -3.71 -4.01 -8.49
C LEU A 58 -4.21 -2.60 -8.21
N ALA A 59 -4.10 -2.12 -6.96
CA ALA A 59 -4.52 -0.78 -6.58
C ALA A 59 -3.76 0.31 -7.37
N MET A 60 -2.46 0.13 -7.59
CA MET A 60 -1.66 1.05 -8.39
C MET A 60 -2.06 1.07 -9.87
N ASN A 61 -2.43 -0.08 -10.44
CA ASN A 61 -2.92 -0.17 -11.84
C ASN A 61 -4.30 0.47 -12.01
N HIS A 62 -5.09 0.55 -10.93
CA HIS A 62 -6.44 1.13 -10.92
C HIS A 62 -6.46 2.52 -10.26
N ILE A 63 -5.39 3.29 -10.44
CA ILE A 63 -5.25 4.60 -9.80
C ILE A 63 -6.36 5.58 -10.21
N ASP A 64 -6.91 5.47 -11.41
CA ASP A 64 -7.99 6.34 -11.86
C ASP A 64 -9.29 6.07 -11.10
N GLN A 65 -9.58 4.80 -10.80
CA GLN A 65 -10.69 4.41 -9.95
C GLN A 65 -10.48 4.86 -8.50
N VAL A 66 -9.26 4.72 -7.97
CA VAL A 66 -8.90 5.27 -6.65
C VAL A 66 -9.16 6.78 -6.61
N LYS A 67 -8.71 7.54 -7.63
CA LYS A 67 -8.97 8.99 -7.73
C LYS A 67 -10.47 9.31 -7.80
N GLN A 68 -11.22 8.53 -8.56
CA GLN A 68 -12.67 8.67 -8.66
C GLN A 68 -13.34 8.47 -7.31
N ARG A 69 -13.00 7.42 -6.59
CA ARG A 69 -13.52 7.12 -5.25
C ARG A 69 -13.20 8.22 -4.24
N LEU A 70 -12.01 8.81 -4.35
CA LEU A 70 -11.57 9.93 -3.50
C LEU A 70 -12.15 11.29 -3.92
N GLY A 71 -12.88 11.38 -5.03
CA GLY A 71 -13.42 12.64 -5.56
C GLY A 71 -12.35 13.59 -6.10
N ILE A 72 -11.18 13.07 -6.54
CA ILE A 72 -10.04 13.87 -6.98
C ILE A 72 -9.68 13.65 -8.46
N SER A 73 -10.59 13.12 -9.27
CA SER A 73 -10.35 12.85 -10.69
C SER A 73 -10.01 14.12 -11.50
N GLY A 74 -10.51 15.29 -11.10
CA GLY A 74 -10.22 16.57 -11.74
C GLY A 74 -8.89 17.21 -11.33
N VAL A 75 -8.17 16.63 -10.38
CA VAL A 75 -6.88 17.12 -9.91
C VAL A 75 -5.78 16.31 -10.57
N SER A 76 -4.76 16.95 -11.17
CA SER A 76 -3.58 16.25 -11.71
C SER A 76 -2.67 15.80 -10.56
N PRO A 77 -2.76 14.56 -10.09
CA PRO A 77 -1.91 14.09 -9.02
C PRO A 77 -0.59 13.58 -9.57
N GLN A 78 0.46 13.74 -8.78
CA GLN A 78 1.72 13.04 -8.97
C GLN A 78 1.77 11.85 -8.03
N LEU A 79 2.26 10.71 -8.52
CA LEU A 79 2.29 9.45 -7.81
C LEU A 79 3.71 9.08 -7.46
N TYR A 80 3.92 8.73 -6.20
CA TYR A 80 5.21 8.31 -5.67
C TYR A 80 5.06 7.11 -4.74
N SER A 81 6.15 6.43 -4.47
CA SER A 81 6.34 5.65 -3.25
C SER A 81 7.13 6.49 -2.24
N TRP A 82 7.16 6.07 -0.98
CA TRP A 82 8.05 6.70 -0.01
C TRP A 82 8.61 5.68 0.97
N ARG A 83 9.89 5.82 1.22
CA ARG A 83 10.60 5.06 2.25
C ARG A 83 11.52 6.02 3.01
N SER A 84 11.46 5.96 4.33
CA SER A 84 12.33 6.76 5.19
C SER A 84 13.79 6.42 4.93
N LYS A 85 14.66 7.41 5.10
CA LYS A 85 16.10 7.19 5.14
C LYS A 85 16.38 6.33 6.37
N SER A 86 17.13 5.24 6.21
CA SER A 86 17.59 4.45 7.34
C SER A 86 18.72 5.23 8.02
N ASP A 87 18.52 5.66 9.24
CA ASP A 87 19.64 6.05 10.10
C ASP A 87 20.44 4.77 10.40
N ALA A 88 21.69 4.74 9.98
CA ALA A 88 22.61 3.65 10.28
C ALA A 88 22.83 3.63 11.80
N GLY A 89 22.03 2.85 12.52
CA GLY A 89 22.11 2.72 13.98
C GLY A 89 20.77 2.58 14.72
N ALA A 90 19.65 2.89 14.10
CA ALA A 90 18.35 2.71 14.73
C ALA A 90 17.81 1.30 14.45
N ALA A 91 17.55 0.53 15.52
CA ALA A 91 16.88 -0.78 15.47
C ALA A 91 15.40 -0.68 14.99
N GLU A 92 14.91 0.51 14.70
CA GLU A 92 13.58 0.76 14.17
C GLU A 92 13.55 0.53 12.67
N ARG A 93 12.62 -0.33 12.23
CA ARG A 93 12.39 -0.60 10.82
C ARG A 93 12.08 0.70 10.08
N ALA A 94 12.74 0.91 8.93
CA ALA A 94 12.48 2.03 8.06
C ALA A 94 10.97 2.13 7.76
N ALA A 95 10.38 3.32 7.96
CA ALA A 95 8.99 3.55 7.63
C ALA A 95 8.82 3.53 6.10
N GLN A 96 7.75 2.90 5.63
CA GLN A 96 7.40 2.84 4.21
C GLN A 96 5.93 3.21 4.05
N ILE A 97 5.63 3.97 3.00
CA ILE A 97 4.29 4.28 2.53
C ILE A 97 4.16 3.69 1.13
N ASP A 98 3.12 2.89 0.93
CA ASP A 98 2.97 2.09 -0.28
C ASP A 98 2.73 2.98 -1.50
N MET A 99 1.89 4.02 -1.36
CA MET A 99 1.67 5.02 -2.41
C MET A 99 1.44 6.41 -1.78
N VAL A 100 2.02 7.43 -2.41
CA VAL A 100 1.83 8.84 -2.09
C VAL A 100 1.16 9.51 -3.28
N ILE A 101 0.00 10.12 -3.07
CA ILE A 101 -0.71 10.91 -4.08
C ILE A 101 -0.55 12.38 -3.71
N GLU A 102 0.35 13.08 -4.41
CA GLU A 102 0.53 14.51 -4.22
C GLU A 102 -0.42 15.26 -5.13
N ARG A 103 -1.30 16.06 -4.52
CA ARG A 103 -2.37 16.79 -5.20
C ARG A 103 -2.00 18.24 -5.42
N GLY A 104 -2.57 18.84 -6.48
CA GLY A 104 -2.39 20.26 -6.78
C GLY A 104 -3.10 21.21 -5.82
N ASP A 105 -4.05 20.72 -5.00
CA ASP A 105 -4.83 21.49 -4.01
C ASP A 105 -4.16 21.56 -2.62
N ASN A 106 -2.85 21.45 -2.57
CA ASN A 106 -2.06 21.53 -1.35
C ASN A 106 -2.33 20.38 -0.35
N THR A 107 -2.75 19.22 -0.84
CA THR A 107 -3.01 18.02 -0.06
C THR A 107 -2.15 16.85 -0.55
N ILE A 108 -1.77 15.97 0.36
CA ILE A 108 -1.10 14.70 0.08
C ILE A 108 -1.92 13.58 0.70
N ASN A 109 -2.32 12.59 -0.10
CA ASN A 109 -2.84 11.33 0.42
C ASN A 109 -1.69 10.34 0.61
N LEU A 110 -1.49 9.90 1.85
CA LEU A 110 -0.61 8.79 2.19
C LEU A 110 -1.45 7.52 2.17
N CYS A 111 -1.19 6.65 1.20
CA CYS A 111 -1.99 5.43 1.02
C CYS A 111 -1.29 4.24 1.66
N GLU A 112 -1.98 3.60 2.59
CA GLU A 112 -1.62 2.32 3.17
C GLU A 112 -2.50 1.24 2.54
N MET A 113 -1.89 0.18 2.01
CA MET A 113 -2.59 -0.87 1.28
C MET A 113 -2.57 -2.17 2.05
N LYS A 114 -3.72 -2.85 2.19
CA LYS A 114 -3.82 -4.12 2.90
C LYS A 114 -4.75 -5.11 2.20
N PHE A 115 -4.19 -6.25 1.84
CA PHE A 115 -4.98 -7.42 1.51
C PHE A 115 -5.45 -8.11 2.79
N SER A 116 -6.74 -8.38 2.90
CA SER A 116 -7.36 -9.12 4.00
C SER A 116 -8.51 -9.97 3.47
N GLU A 117 -8.92 -11.01 4.20
CA GLU A 117 -10.07 -11.87 3.86
C GLU A 117 -11.38 -11.37 4.47
N SER A 118 -11.33 -10.30 5.24
CA SER A 118 -12.46 -9.61 5.88
C SER A 118 -12.08 -8.16 6.14
N GLU A 119 -12.98 -7.37 6.71
CA GLU A 119 -12.68 -6.01 7.17
C GLU A 119 -11.40 -5.97 8.01
N PHE A 120 -10.54 -5.02 7.73
CA PHE A 120 -9.26 -4.88 8.42
C PHE A 120 -9.43 -4.10 9.73
N ALA A 121 -9.04 -4.69 10.85
CA ALA A 121 -9.09 -4.03 12.15
C ALA A 121 -7.78 -3.28 12.44
N ILE A 122 -7.86 -1.96 12.55
CA ILE A 122 -6.76 -1.15 13.09
C ILE A 122 -6.80 -1.29 14.61
N ASN A 123 -5.79 -1.93 15.19
CA ASN A 123 -5.60 -1.98 16.63
C ASN A 123 -4.70 -0.83 17.12
N LYS A 124 -4.54 -0.71 18.43
CA LYS A 124 -3.74 0.35 19.07
C LYS A 124 -2.28 0.39 18.57
N ASP A 125 -1.65 -0.77 18.42
CA ASP A 125 -0.24 -0.83 18.01
C ASP A 125 -0.09 -0.45 16.54
N TYR A 126 -1.03 -0.89 15.70
CA TYR A 126 -1.01 -0.54 14.28
C TYR A 126 -1.33 0.94 14.04
N GLU A 127 -2.25 1.51 14.81
CA GLU A 127 -2.53 2.97 14.80
C GLU A 127 -1.27 3.76 15.15
N LYS A 128 -0.51 3.33 16.16
CA LYS A 128 0.77 3.94 16.53
C LYS A 128 1.80 3.87 15.38
N ILE A 129 1.87 2.74 14.66
CA ILE A 129 2.72 2.59 13.48
C ILE A 129 2.32 3.58 12.39
N LEU A 130 1.02 3.70 12.10
CA LEU A 130 0.51 4.65 11.09
C LEU A 130 0.84 6.10 11.46
N ARG A 131 0.63 6.49 12.71
CA ARG A 131 1.03 7.84 13.20
C ARG A 131 2.52 8.09 13.03
N ASN A 132 3.36 7.12 13.38
CA ASN A 132 4.81 7.23 13.20
C ASN A 132 5.20 7.39 11.72
N LYS A 133 4.55 6.64 10.80
CA LYS A 133 4.75 6.81 9.36
C LYS A 133 4.45 8.25 8.89
N ILE A 134 3.32 8.81 9.35
CA ILE A 134 2.90 10.18 9.01
C ILE A 134 3.92 11.19 9.54
N VAL A 135 4.30 11.10 10.82
CA VAL A 135 5.26 12.01 11.45
C VAL A 135 6.60 11.96 10.73
N ARG A 136 7.16 10.78 10.50
CA ARG A 136 8.42 10.62 9.78
C ARG A 136 8.37 11.16 8.36
N PHE A 137 7.25 10.92 7.64
CA PHE A 137 7.06 11.50 6.32
C PHE A 137 7.14 13.03 6.35
N MET A 138 6.42 13.66 7.28
CA MET A 138 6.42 15.13 7.42
C MET A 138 7.79 15.68 7.79
N GLU A 139 8.49 15.04 8.73
CA GLU A 139 9.83 15.46 9.20
C GLU A 139 10.87 15.35 8.09
N GLU A 140 10.92 14.25 7.36
CA GLU A 140 11.91 14.02 6.31
C GLU A 140 11.66 14.82 5.04
N THR A 141 10.39 14.99 4.66
CA THR A 141 10.01 15.73 3.45
C THR A 141 9.90 17.23 3.68
N LYS A 142 9.76 17.65 4.95
CA LYS A 142 9.51 19.05 5.36
C LYS A 142 8.30 19.66 4.66
N THR A 143 7.34 18.82 4.26
CA THR A 143 6.13 19.26 3.57
C THR A 143 5.28 20.12 4.48
N ARG A 144 4.66 21.16 3.89
CA ARG A 144 3.65 22.02 4.56
C ARG A 144 2.23 21.71 4.05
N LYS A 145 2.09 20.71 3.18
CA LYS A 145 0.80 20.31 2.65
C LYS A 145 -0.01 19.56 3.70
N SER A 146 -1.32 19.63 3.58
CA SER A 146 -2.24 18.84 4.40
C SER A 146 -2.05 17.35 4.13
N ILE A 147 -1.95 16.54 5.17
CA ILE A 147 -1.79 15.09 5.04
C ILE A 147 -3.12 14.41 5.34
N GLN A 148 -3.52 13.52 4.47
CA GLN A 148 -4.66 12.63 4.65
C GLN A 148 -4.21 11.18 4.53
N LEU A 149 -4.45 10.38 5.57
CA LEU A 149 -4.24 8.94 5.48
C LEU A 149 -5.40 8.31 4.73
N THR A 150 -5.07 7.62 3.64
CA THR A 150 -6.02 6.86 2.82
C THR A 150 -5.75 5.39 3.01
N PHE A 151 -6.74 4.63 3.44
CA PHE A 151 -6.63 3.19 3.61
C PHE A 151 -7.25 2.48 2.40
N ILE A 152 -6.46 1.65 1.72
CA ILE A 152 -6.92 0.86 0.57
C ILE A 152 -6.89 -0.60 0.97
N SER A 153 -8.04 -1.28 0.99
CA SER A 153 -8.11 -2.66 1.44
C SER A 153 -9.13 -3.49 0.67
N SER A 154 -9.05 -4.82 0.82
CA SER A 154 -9.95 -5.71 0.10
C SER A 154 -11.42 -5.52 0.51
N TYR A 155 -11.70 -5.40 1.81
CA TYR A 155 -13.04 -5.41 2.39
C TYR A 155 -13.37 -4.17 3.23
N GLY A 156 -12.45 -3.18 3.31
CA GLY A 156 -12.65 -2.00 4.12
C GLY A 156 -12.11 -2.14 5.55
N LEU A 157 -12.36 -1.11 6.35
CA LEU A 157 -11.94 -1.02 7.74
C LEU A 157 -13.07 -1.40 8.69
N GLN A 158 -12.77 -2.28 9.64
CA GLN A 158 -13.66 -2.50 10.78
C GLN A 158 -13.76 -1.22 11.62
N ARG A 159 -14.97 -0.73 11.84
CA ARG A 159 -15.21 0.47 12.64
C ARG A 159 -14.92 0.21 14.11
N ASN A 160 -13.93 0.91 14.65
CA ASN A 160 -13.53 0.87 16.05
C ASN A 160 -12.92 2.22 16.45
N MET A 161 -12.50 2.34 17.71
CA MET A 161 -11.94 3.59 18.24
C MET A 161 -10.64 4.06 17.57
N TYR A 162 -9.96 3.20 16.82
CA TYR A 162 -8.69 3.50 16.14
C TYR A 162 -8.86 3.74 14.64
N SER A 163 -9.97 3.29 14.05
CA SER A 163 -10.19 3.39 12.60
C SER A 163 -10.30 4.84 12.09
N GLY A 164 -10.62 5.79 12.97
CA GLY A 164 -10.68 7.23 12.65
C GLY A 164 -9.35 7.88 12.26
N ILE A 165 -8.22 7.17 12.35
CA ILE A 165 -6.95 7.67 11.83
C ILE A 165 -6.95 7.75 10.30
N ALA A 166 -7.71 6.91 9.61
CA ALA A 166 -7.90 6.94 8.16
C ALA A 166 -9.01 7.94 7.82
N GLN A 167 -8.67 9.03 7.12
CA GLN A 167 -9.63 10.02 6.64
C GLN A 167 -10.38 9.54 5.40
N ASN A 168 -9.76 8.67 4.61
CA ASN A 168 -10.34 8.14 3.38
C ASN A 168 -10.18 6.63 3.34
N GLU A 169 -11.15 5.99 2.69
CA GLU A 169 -11.20 4.54 2.53
C GLU A 169 -11.58 4.19 1.10
N VAL A 170 -10.83 3.25 0.52
CA VAL A 170 -11.07 2.67 -0.80
C VAL A 170 -11.09 1.15 -0.63
N VAL A 171 -12.10 0.49 -1.17
CA VAL A 171 -12.22 -0.97 -1.12
C VAL A 171 -12.01 -1.59 -2.51
N LEU A 172 -11.75 -2.89 -2.54
CA LEU A 172 -11.51 -3.61 -3.79
C LEU A 172 -12.62 -3.38 -4.82
N ASN A 173 -13.89 -3.32 -4.39
CA ASN A 173 -15.02 -3.08 -5.27
C ASN A 173 -15.03 -1.67 -5.89
N ASP A 174 -14.36 -0.71 -5.31
CA ASP A 174 -14.23 0.64 -5.87
C ASP A 174 -13.24 0.69 -7.06
N LEU A 175 -12.49 -0.39 -7.30
CA LEU A 175 -11.48 -0.47 -8.35
C LEU A 175 -12.05 -1.00 -9.69
N PHE A 176 -13.34 -1.39 -9.73
CA PHE A 176 -13.98 -1.99 -10.92
C PHE A 176 -15.30 -1.34 -11.28
#